data_1f8b9e7daf85c100744fcebe28fa86c8
#
_entry.id   1f8b9e7daf85c100744fcebe28fa86c8
#
_cell.length_a   1.000
_cell.length_b   1.000
_cell.length_c   1.000
_cell.angle_alpha   90.00
_cell.angle_beta   90.00
_cell.angle_gamma   90.00
#
_symmetry.space_group_name_H-M   'P 1'
#
loop_
_entity.id
_entity.type
_entity.pdbx_description
1 polymer ?
#
loop_
_entity_poly.entity_id
_entity_poly.type
_entity_poly.pdbx_seq_one_letter_code
_entity_poly.pdbx_strand_id
1 'polypeptide(L)'
;MKAINPGHFLLTCRLDNWVHLLEENHFHIARDRLPQALYISATSLALAPAAAAESLIYRKRIRETKIEKDPIFILGHWRSGTTYLQNVLSRDEQFGWFDPVNTIGLPYSLLLGRLIQPPIEKGIQNGRPPVSYTHLRAHETL
;
A
#
# COMPACT_ATOMS: atom_id res chain seq x y z
N MET A 1 -9.42 26.23 -7.10
CA MET A 1 -9.43 24.92 -6.39
C MET A 1 -8.75 23.90 -7.28
N LYS A 2 -7.80 23.13 -6.74
CA LYS A 2 -7.20 22.03 -7.50
C LYS A 2 -8.18 20.86 -7.56
N ALA A 3 -8.20 20.14 -8.68
CA ALA A 3 -9.03 18.96 -8.84
C ALA A 3 -8.64 17.86 -7.83
N ILE A 4 -9.63 17.10 -7.40
CA ILE A 4 -9.39 15.92 -6.53
C ILE A 4 -8.55 14.91 -7.32
N ASN A 5 -7.46 14.47 -6.72
CA ASN A 5 -6.63 13.40 -7.29
C ASN A 5 -7.05 12.04 -6.67
N PRO A 6 -7.77 11.19 -7.41
CA PRO A 6 -8.20 9.89 -6.91
C PRO A 6 -7.05 8.88 -6.78
N GLY A 7 -5.88 9.17 -7.32
CA GLY A 7 -4.65 8.36 -7.16
C GLY A 7 -3.69 8.87 -6.09
N HIS A 8 -4.16 9.74 -5.18
CA HIS A 8 -3.30 10.26 -4.12
C HIS A 8 -2.94 9.16 -3.12
N PHE A 9 -1.66 9.03 -2.77
CA PHE A 9 -1.15 7.95 -1.92
C PHE A 9 -1.77 7.91 -0.50
N LEU A 10 -2.30 9.02 0.01
CA LEU A 10 -2.99 9.06 1.31
C LEU A 10 -4.43 8.52 1.27
N LEU A 11 -4.96 8.12 0.11
CA LEU A 11 -6.33 7.60 0.03
C LEU A 11 -6.52 6.27 0.75
N THR A 12 -5.45 5.50 0.89
CA THR A 12 -5.43 4.25 1.65
C THR A 12 -4.90 4.44 3.07
N CYS A 13 -4.75 5.69 3.52
CA CYS A 13 -4.29 5.99 4.87
C CYS A 13 -5.33 5.55 5.90
N ARG A 14 -4.88 4.95 7.00
CA ARG A 14 -5.75 4.65 8.14
C ARG A 14 -6.25 5.94 8.78
N LEU A 15 -7.45 5.89 9.32
CA LEU A 15 -8.08 7.06 9.93
C LEU A 15 -7.25 7.63 11.09
N ASP A 16 -6.67 6.77 11.91
CA ASP A 16 -5.80 7.17 13.03
C ASP A 16 -4.55 7.93 12.54
N ASN A 17 -3.88 7.40 11.51
CA ASN A 17 -2.72 8.08 10.91
C ASN A 17 -3.11 9.40 10.23
N TRP A 18 -4.28 9.43 9.59
CA TRP A 18 -4.77 10.67 8.96
C TRP A 18 -5.06 11.75 9.99
N VAL A 19 -5.74 11.40 11.08
CA VAL A 19 -6.01 12.34 12.18
C VAL A 19 -4.70 12.82 12.79
N HIS A 20 -3.75 11.93 13.06
CA HIS A 20 -2.44 12.29 13.60
C HIS A 20 -1.69 13.29 12.69
N LEU A 21 -1.69 13.05 11.37
CA LEU A 21 -1.12 13.99 10.40
C LEU A 21 -1.79 15.36 10.43
N LEU A 22 -3.10 15.42 10.61
CA LEU A 22 -3.82 16.68 10.74
C LEU A 22 -3.47 17.41 12.05
N GLU A 23 -3.36 16.67 13.15
CA GLU A 23 -2.95 17.21 14.45
C GLU A 23 -1.54 17.78 14.43
N GLU A 24 -0.56 17.03 13.89
CA GLU A 24 0.83 17.52 13.75
C GLU A 24 0.93 18.82 12.94
N ASN A 25 0.06 18.96 11.94
CA ASN A 25 -0.02 20.18 11.13
C ASN A 25 -1.02 21.22 11.68
N HIS A 26 -1.48 21.07 12.92
CA HIS A 26 -2.43 22.00 13.56
C HIS A 26 -3.68 22.26 12.71
N PHE A 27 -4.13 21.26 11.93
CA PHE A 27 -5.23 21.36 10.96
C PHE A 27 -5.06 22.47 9.92
N HIS A 28 -3.83 22.91 9.67
CA HIS A 28 -3.56 23.92 8.66
C HIS A 28 -3.59 23.30 7.26
N ILE A 29 -4.75 23.38 6.63
CA ILE A 29 -4.95 22.91 5.25
C ILE A 29 -5.13 24.11 4.33
N ALA A 30 -4.32 24.20 3.28
CA ALA A 30 -4.46 25.24 2.29
C ALA A 30 -5.86 25.16 1.62
N ARG A 31 -6.50 26.29 1.40
CA ARG A 31 -7.87 26.37 0.87
C ARG A 31 -8.06 25.64 -0.46
N ASP A 32 -7.03 25.65 -1.30
CA ASP A 32 -7.04 24.93 -2.59
C ASP A 32 -6.97 23.40 -2.44
N ARG A 33 -6.57 22.90 -1.26
CA ARG A 33 -6.44 21.48 -0.93
C ARG A 33 -7.59 20.93 -0.06
N LEU A 34 -8.50 21.77 0.40
CA LEU A 34 -9.64 21.36 1.21
C LEU A 34 -10.47 20.23 0.55
N PRO A 35 -10.79 20.27 -0.75
CA PRO A 35 -11.55 19.17 -1.37
C PRO A 35 -10.81 17.84 -1.33
N GLN A 36 -9.47 17.87 -1.49
CA GLN A 36 -8.65 16.66 -1.39
C GLN A 36 -8.62 16.12 0.04
N ALA A 37 -8.48 16.99 1.04
CA ALA A 37 -8.50 16.61 2.46
C ALA A 37 -9.85 16.01 2.87
N LEU A 38 -10.97 16.60 2.44
CA LEU A 38 -12.31 16.06 2.66
C LEU A 38 -12.48 14.68 2.01
N TYR A 39 -11.96 14.50 0.79
CA TYR A 39 -12.02 13.23 0.10
C TYR A 39 -11.21 12.15 0.83
N ILE A 40 -10.00 12.47 1.31
CA ILE A 40 -9.18 11.56 2.12
C ILE A 40 -9.89 11.24 3.44
N SER A 41 -10.48 12.24 4.11
CA SER A 41 -11.23 12.01 5.36
C SER A 41 -12.42 11.07 5.15
N ALA A 42 -13.18 11.28 4.10
CA ALA A 42 -14.33 10.43 3.76
C ALA A 42 -13.90 8.99 3.45
N THR A 43 -12.85 8.80 2.66
CA THR A 43 -12.34 7.46 2.32
C THR A 43 -11.73 6.75 3.53
N SER A 44 -10.94 7.44 4.36
CA SER A 44 -10.38 6.88 5.59
C SER A 44 -11.46 6.48 6.58
N LEU A 45 -12.52 7.30 6.72
CA LEU A 45 -13.65 6.99 7.59
C LEU A 45 -14.45 5.78 7.06
N ALA A 46 -14.72 5.73 5.76
CA ALA A 46 -15.45 4.63 5.14
C ALA A 46 -14.69 3.29 5.25
N LEU A 47 -13.36 3.32 5.22
CA LEU A 47 -12.50 2.15 5.34
C LEU A 47 -12.14 1.79 6.80
N ALA A 48 -12.41 2.66 7.76
CA ALA A 48 -12.10 2.42 9.18
C ALA A 48 -12.69 1.12 9.74
N PRO A 49 -13.95 0.73 9.44
CA PRO A 49 -14.49 -0.55 9.90
C PRO A 49 -13.71 -1.76 9.36
N ALA A 50 -13.25 -1.70 8.11
CA ALA A 50 -12.46 -2.77 7.52
C ALA A 50 -11.08 -2.90 8.19
N ALA A 51 -10.42 -1.77 8.48
CA ALA A 51 -9.17 -1.76 9.23
C ALA A 51 -9.32 -2.31 10.65
N ALA A 52 -10.42 -1.95 11.33
CA ALA A 52 -10.74 -2.46 12.66
C ALA A 52 -10.98 -3.98 12.62
N ALA A 53 -11.78 -4.46 11.67
CA ALA A 53 -12.06 -5.88 11.49
C ALA A 53 -10.77 -6.67 11.18
N GLU A 54 -9.93 -6.18 10.29
CA GLU A 54 -8.63 -6.79 9.98
C GLU A 54 -7.76 -6.89 11.23
N SER A 55 -7.65 -5.80 11.97
CA SER A 55 -6.89 -5.74 13.22
C SER A 55 -7.40 -6.75 14.25
N LEU A 56 -8.70 -6.90 14.41
CA LEU A 56 -9.30 -7.85 15.36
C LEU A 56 -9.09 -9.30 14.93
N ILE A 57 -9.31 -9.61 13.65
CA ILE A 57 -9.23 -10.98 13.12
C ILE A 57 -7.78 -11.48 13.12
N TYR A 58 -6.85 -10.64 12.66
CA TYR A 58 -5.47 -11.08 12.43
C TYR A 58 -4.50 -10.75 13.57
N ARG A 59 -4.93 -9.98 14.60
CA ARG A 59 -4.09 -9.54 15.72
C ARG A 59 -3.35 -10.69 16.40
N LYS A 60 -4.05 -11.79 16.71
CA LYS A 60 -3.45 -12.96 17.34
C LYS A 60 -2.40 -13.59 16.42
N ARG A 61 -2.77 -13.82 15.17
CA ARG A 61 -1.89 -14.43 14.16
C ARG A 61 -0.62 -13.62 13.91
N ILE A 62 -0.76 -12.29 13.82
CA ILE A 62 0.38 -11.38 13.64
C ILE A 62 1.33 -11.45 14.86
N ARG A 63 0.79 -11.47 16.08
CA ARG A 63 1.60 -11.55 17.30
C ARG A 63 2.32 -12.89 17.44
N GLU A 64 1.73 -13.97 16.99
CA GLU A 64 2.28 -15.33 17.08
C GLU A 64 3.27 -15.62 15.96
N THR A 65 3.25 -14.83 14.89
CA THR A 65 4.20 -14.97 13.78
C THR A 65 5.58 -14.49 14.19
N LYS A 66 6.53 -15.41 14.23
CA LYS A 66 7.96 -15.10 14.47
C LYS A 66 8.68 -14.97 13.14
N ILE A 67 9.45 -13.92 13.01
CA ILE A 67 10.38 -13.76 11.88
C ILE A 67 11.64 -14.56 12.24
N GLU A 68 11.84 -15.70 11.58
CA GLU A 68 12.94 -16.62 11.89
C GLU A 68 14.27 -16.20 11.27
N LYS A 69 14.21 -15.44 10.17
CA LYS A 69 15.40 -14.99 9.42
C LYS A 69 15.46 -13.47 9.38
N ASP A 70 16.66 -12.95 9.37
CA ASP A 70 16.87 -11.50 9.26
C ASP A 70 16.33 -10.94 7.94
N PRO A 71 15.67 -9.77 7.96
CA PRO A 71 15.17 -9.15 6.75
C PRO A 71 16.31 -8.63 5.86
N ILE A 72 16.16 -8.79 4.55
CA ILE A 72 17.10 -8.26 3.56
C ILE A 72 16.61 -6.89 3.11
N PHE A 73 17.43 -5.86 3.30
CA PHE A 73 17.16 -4.50 2.85
C PHE A 73 17.93 -4.21 1.56
N ILE A 74 17.22 -3.85 0.50
CA ILE A 74 17.83 -3.40 -0.76
C ILE A 74 17.87 -1.88 -0.76
N LEU A 75 19.04 -1.33 -0.54
CA LEU A 75 19.29 0.11 -0.54
C LEU A 75 20.02 0.53 -1.81
N GLY A 76 19.56 1.58 -2.45
CA GLY A 76 20.19 2.11 -3.65
C GLY A 76 19.74 3.51 -4.01
N HIS A 77 20.54 4.19 -4.83
CA HIS A 77 20.20 5.49 -5.39
C HIS A 77 19.04 5.35 -6.40
N TRP A 78 18.36 6.44 -6.70
CA TRP A 78 17.30 6.47 -7.71
C TRP A 78 17.80 5.92 -9.05
N ARG A 79 17.01 5.05 -9.69
CA ARG A 79 17.31 4.39 -10.97
C ARG A 79 18.58 3.52 -10.98
N SER A 80 19.02 3.03 -9.83
CA SER A 80 20.15 2.09 -9.70
C SER A 80 19.79 0.62 -9.89
N GLY A 81 18.52 0.31 -10.25
CA GLY A 81 18.08 -1.05 -10.49
C GLY A 81 17.57 -1.81 -9.25
N THR A 82 17.30 -1.12 -8.13
CA THR A 82 16.75 -1.73 -6.90
C THR A 82 15.48 -2.53 -7.15
N THR A 83 14.56 -2.00 -7.97
CA THR A 83 13.33 -2.72 -8.36
C THR A 83 13.62 -3.98 -9.18
N TYR A 84 14.63 -3.93 -10.06
CA TYR A 84 15.04 -5.11 -10.83
C TYR A 84 15.63 -6.18 -9.90
N LEU A 85 16.51 -5.79 -8.99
CA LEU A 85 17.09 -6.70 -8.00
C LEU A 85 16.02 -7.33 -7.11
N GLN A 86 15.05 -6.54 -6.64
CA GLN A 86 13.90 -7.04 -5.90
C GLN A 86 13.13 -8.10 -6.70
N ASN A 87 12.85 -7.84 -7.99
CA ASN A 87 12.15 -8.78 -8.85
C ASN A 87 12.96 -10.08 -9.11
N VAL A 88 14.28 -10.00 -9.12
CA VAL A 88 15.14 -11.18 -9.24
C VAL A 88 15.10 -12.01 -7.97
N LEU A 89 15.25 -11.36 -6.81
CA LEU A 89 15.22 -12.03 -5.50
C LEU A 89 13.84 -12.61 -5.18
N SER A 90 12.77 -11.97 -5.60
CA SER A 90 11.40 -12.48 -5.39
C SER A 90 11.06 -13.77 -6.15
N ARG A 91 11.92 -14.20 -7.07
CA ARG A 91 11.78 -15.49 -7.77
C ARG A 91 12.38 -16.66 -6.99
N ASP A 92 13.15 -16.37 -5.97
CA ASP A 92 13.72 -17.39 -5.08
C ASP A 92 12.73 -17.66 -3.95
N GLU A 93 12.21 -18.87 -3.88
CA GLU A 93 11.21 -19.32 -2.89
C GLU A 93 11.71 -19.24 -1.44
N GLN A 94 13.02 -19.08 -1.24
CA GLN A 94 13.59 -18.89 0.10
C GLN A 94 13.24 -17.53 0.70
N PHE A 95 12.86 -16.54 -0.13
CA PHE A 95 12.56 -15.18 0.30
C PHE A 95 11.07 -14.89 0.27
N GLY A 96 10.53 -14.46 1.40
CA GLY A 96 9.25 -13.76 1.42
C GLY A 96 9.43 -12.34 0.88
N TRP A 97 8.52 -11.89 0.02
CA TRP A 97 8.60 -10.56 -0.57
C TRP A 97 7.26 -9.82 -0.47
N PHE A 98 7.32 -8.49 -0.46
CA PHE A 98 6.15 -7.64 -0.48
C PHE A 98 5.85 -7.15 -1.90
N ASP A 99 4.64 -7.44 -2.37
CA ASP A 99 4.11 -6.89 -3.60
C ASP A 99 3.83 -5.38 -3.44
N PRO A 100 4.10 -4.54 -4.46
CA PRO A 100 3.66 -3.14 -4.49
C PRO A 100 2.17 -2.95 -4.17
N VAL A 101 1.32 -3.88 -4.60
CA VAL A 101 -0.11 -3.88 -4.28
C VAL A 101 -0.34 -4.00 -2.78
N ASN A 102 0.33 -4.93 -2.14
CA ASN A 102 0.27 -5.10 -0.69
C ASN A 102 0.80 -3.87 0.05
N THR A 103 1.83 -3.23 -0.48
CA THR A 103 2.40 -2.00 0.12
C THR A 103 1.40 -0.84 0.09
N ILE A 104 0.67 -0.65 -1.02
CA ILE A 104 -0.34 0.41 -1.15
C ILE A 104 -1.59 0.09 -0.30
N GLY A 105 -2.01 -1.17 -0.27
CA GLY A 105 -3.18 -1.64 0.45
C GLY A 105 -2.93 -2.10 1.88
N LEU A 106 -1.75 -1.85 2.44
CA LEU A 106 -1.27 -2.41 3.71
C LEU A 106 -2.29 -2.44 4.87
N PRO A 107 -3.07 -1.37 5.13
CA PRO A 107 -4.04 -1.37 6.22
C PRO A 107 -5.23 -2.31 6.03
N TYR A 108 -5.45 -2.82 4.82
CA TYR A 108 -6.62 -3.61 4.44
C TYR A 108 -6.26 -4.84 3.61
N SER A 109 -4.96 -5.11 3.43
CA SER A 109 -4.47 -6.10 2.46
C SER A 109 -4.84 -7.54 2.81
N LEU A 110 -4.94 -7.87 4.09
CA LEU A 110 -5.29 -9.22 4.53
C LEU A 110 -6.78 -9.52 4.38
N LEU A 111 -7.65 -8.51 4.55
CA LEU A 111 -9.09 -8.67 4.47
C LEU A 111 -9.62 -8.37 3.06
N LEU A 112 -9.19 -7.25 2.48
CA LEU A 112 -9.69 -6.74 1.21
C LEU A 112 -8.69 -6.90 0.05
N GLY A 113 -7.52 -7.51 0.27
CA GLY A 113 -6.46 -7.60 -0.72
C GLY A 113 -6.96 -8.12 -2.06
N ARG A 114 -7.69 -9.23 -2.08
CA ARG A 114 -8.25 -9.81 -3.30
C ARG A 114 -9.23 -8.88 -4.04
N LEU A 115 -9.91 -8.00 -3.31
CA LEU A 115 -10.89 -7.07 -3.88
C LEU A 115 -10.21 -5.80 -4.43
N ILE A 116 -9.17 -5.31 -3.74
CA ILE A 116 -8.48 -4.07 -4.09
C ILE A 116 -7.33 -4.29 -5.08
N GLN A 117 -6.82 -5.51 -5.22
CA GLN A 117 -5.72 -5.87 -6.10
C GLN A 117 -5.98 -5.50 -7.57
N PRO A 118 -7.11 -5.88 -8.23
CA PRO A 118 -7.32 -5.59 -9.63
C PRO A 118 -7.31 -4.09 -9.98
N PRO A 119 -7.98 -3.19 -9.23
CA PRO A 119 -7.93 -1.75 -9.52
C PRO A 119 -6.55 -1.13 -9.29
N ILE A 120 -5.79 -1.61 -8.29
CA ILE A 120 -4.44 -1.13 -8.02
C ILE A 120 -3.49 -1.55 -9.15
N GLU A 121 -3.54 -2.80 -9.59
CA GLU A 121 -2.73 -3.29 -10.71
C GLU A 121 -2.99 -2.50 -12.00
N LYS A 122 -4.25 -2.24 -12.33
CA LYS A 122 -4.63 -1.40 -13.47
C LYS A 122 -4.07 0.03 -13.33
N GLY A 123 -4.12 0.60 -12.13
CA GLY A 123 -3.55 1.92 -11.86
C GLY A 123 -2.03 1.96 -12.04
N ILE A 124 -1.33 0.93 -11.59
CA ILE A 124 0.13 0.79 -11.73
C ILE A 124 0.50 0.58 -13.20
N GLN A 125 -0.23 -0.26 -13.94
CA GLN A 125 0.02 -0.53 -15.37
C GLN A 125 -0.19 0.72 -16.24
N ASN A 126 -1.19 1.52 -15.95
CA ASN A 126 -1.47 2.75 -16.69
C ASN A 126 -0.42 3.86 -16.44
N GLY A 127 0.29 3.81 -15.32
CA GLY A 127 1.30 4.81 -14.93
C GLY A 127 2.75 4.48 -15.32
N ARG A 128 3.04 3.28 -15.83
CA ARG A 128 4.41 2.82 -16.13
C ARG A 128 4.46 2.04 -17.45
N PRO A 129 5.58 2.12 -18.22
CA PRO A 129 5.75 1.27 -19.40
C PRO A 129 5.71 -0.22 -19.01
N PRO A 130 5.16 -1.10 -19.86
CA PRO A 130 4.75 -2.46 -19.54
C PRO A 130 5.87 -3.46 -19.20
N VAL A 131 7.12 -3.05 -19.19
CA VAL A 131 8.28 -3.95 -19.10
C VAL A 131 8.51 -4.56 -17.70
N SER A 132 7.97 -3.99 -16.62
CA SER A 132 8.36 -4.41 -15.28
C SER A 132 7.38 -5.35 -14.55
N TYR A 133 6.17 -5.59 -15.07
CA TYR A 133 5.15 -6.35 -14.32
C TYR A 133 4.59 -7.60 -15.02
N THR A 134 4.95 -7.84 -16.27
CA THR A 134 4.46 -9.01 -17.03
C THR A 134 4.97 -10.36 -16.49
N HIS A 135 5.97 -10.36 -15.63
CA HIS A 135 6.54 -11.57 -15.05
C HIS A 135 5.97 -11.99 -13.69
N LEU A 136 5.18 -11.12 -13.04
CA LEU A 136 4.61 -11.42 -11.71
C LEU A 136 3.41 -12.36 -11.75
N ARG A 137 2.77 -12.55 -12.91
CA ARG A 137 1.62 -13.43 -13.08
C ARG A 137 1.94 -14.94 -13.14
N ALA A 138 3.19 -15.33 -13.24
CA ALA A 138 3.56 -16.72 -13.48
C ALA A 138 3.54 -17.61 -12.21
N HIS A 139 3.45 -17.05 -11.02
CA HIS A 139 3.55 -17.79 -9.75
C HIS A 139 2.25 -17.85 -8.92
N GLU A 140 1.15 -17.27 -9.38
CA GLU A 140 -0.13 -17.32 -8.66
C GLU A 140 -1.01 -18.53 -9.04
N THR A 141 -0.51 -19.48 -9.81
CA THR A 141 -1.25 -20.66 -10.28
C THR A 141 -0.59 -21.98 -9.85
N LEU A 142 -0.17 -22.07 -8.59
CA LEU A 142 0.09 -23.37 -7.96
C LEU A 142 -0.58 -23.44 -6.60
#